data_a591753787c9d1b7a43835ba65778136
#
_entry.id   a591753787c9d1b7a43835ba65778136
#
_cell.length_a   1.000
_cell.length_b   1.000
_cell.length_c   1.000
_cell.angle_alpha   90.00
_cell.angle_beta   90.00
_cell.angle_gamma   90.00
#
_symmetry.space_group_name_H-M   'P 1'
#
loop_
_entity.id
_entity.type
_entity.pdbx_description
1 polymer ?
#
loop_
_entity_poly.entity_id
_entity_poly.type
_entity_poly.pdbx_seq_one_letter_code
_entity_poly.pdbx_strand_id
1 'polypeptide(L)'
;TMLLSRHRDAEWLSHAARYMGFGTVRGSSSRGGVASLRKLMSVGKQMNLTMTPDGPRGPRRQLAPGCIYLASRLQIPLVCLGFGYQSCWRLEKAWDQFAIPKPFTQTRMMVGSRIHIPAGLDRDGIEHYRQVVQEVLEQKTQCAEHWAKTGMSLEGQQVLQAQPGGFRRAA
;
A
#
# COMPACT_ATOMS: atom_id res chain seq x y z
N THR A 1 10.66 -2.23 3.18
CA THR A 1 10.41 -3.63 2.75
C THR A 1 9.01 -3.73 2.17
N MET A 2 8.85 -4.42 1.05
CA MET A 2 7.56 -4.69 0.41
C MET A 2 7.12 -6.12 0.68
N LEU A 3 5.86 -6.30 1.10
CA LEU A 3 5.23 -7.61 1.18
C LEU A 3 4.60 -7.94 -0.18
N LEU A 4 5.08 -9.00 -0.82
CA LEU A 4 4.66 -9.40 -2.15
C LEU A 4 4.07 -10.81 -2.13
N SER A 5 3.11 -11.09 -3.02
CA SER A 5 2.55 -12.42 -3.19
C SER A 5 3.58 -13.40 -3.75
N ARG A 6 3.26 -14.71 -3.75
CA ARG A 6 4.11 -15.75 -4.36
C ARG A 6 3.79 -16.01 -5.84
N HIS A 7 2.85 -15.25 -6.43
CA HIS A 7 2.50 -15.39 -7.84
C HIS A 7 3.64 -14.94 -8.76
N ARG A 8 3.66 -15.46 -9.98
CA ARG A 8 4.68 -15.18 -11.01
C ARG A 8 4.81 -13.69 -11.31
N ASP A 9 3.70 -12.97 -11.32
CA ASP A 9 3.68 -11.52 -11.59
C ASP A 9 4.40 -10.72 -10.51
N ALA A 10 4.33 -11.18 -9.24
CA ALA A 10 5.06 -10.58 -8.14
C ALA A 10 6.58 -10.81 -8.21
N GLU A 11 7.06 -11.68 -9.09
CA GLU A 11 8.48 -11.91 -9.33
C GLU A 11 9.11 -10.71 -10.03
N TRP A 12 8.49 -10.24 -11.10
CA TRP A 12 8.91 -9.02 -11.79
C TRP A 12 8.89 -7.80 -10.87
N LEU A 13 7.81 -7.67 -10.07
CA LEU A 13 7.71 -6.59 -9.09
C LEU A 13 8.78 -6.70 -8.00
N SER A 14 9.13 -7.92 -7.58
CA SER A 14 10.21 -8.16 -6.62
C SER A 14 11.57 -7.73 -7.17
N HIS A 15 11.86 -8.05 -8.43
CA HIS A 15 13.09 -7.62 -9.09
C HIS A 15 13.14 -6.09 -9.23
N ALA A 16 12.08 -5.47 -9.69
CA ALA A 16 11.99 -4.01 -9.79
C ALA A 16 12.16 -3.32 -8.43
N ALA A 17 11.49 -3.82 -7.40
CA ALA A 17 11.60 -3.30 -6.04
C ALA A 17 13.04 -3.41 -5.50
N ARG A 18 13.68 -4.55 -5.70
CA ARG A 18 15.09 -4.74 -5.29
C ARG A 18 16.04 -3.83 -6.06
N TYR A 19 15.81 -3.63 -7.35
CA TYR A 19 16.60 -2.70 -8.14
C TYR A 19 16.48 -1.26 -7.63
N MET A 20 15.31 -0.88 -7.11
CA MET A 20 15.07 0.41 -6.47
C MET A 20 15.54 0.46 -4.99
N GLY A 21 16.21 -0.57 -4.47
CA GLY A 21 16.72 -0.61 -3.11
C GLY A 21 15.71 -1.05 -2.03
N PHE A 22 14.52 -1.54 -2.43
CA PHE A 22 13.54 -2.06 -1.47
C PHE A 22 13.84 -3.52 -1.11
N GLY A 23 13.82 -3.84 0.18
CA GLY A 23 13.74 -5.22 0.64
C GLY A 23 12.40 -5.85 0.27
N THR A 24 12.38 -7.13 -0.05
CA THR A 24 11.14 -7.84 -0.38
C THR A 24 10.95 -9.05 0.53
N VAL A 25 9.73 -9.24 1.05
CA VAL A 25 9.30 -10.43 1.76
C VAL A 25 8.16 -11.07 0.98
N ARG A 26 8.31 -12.35 0.67
CA ARG A 26 7.29 -13.12 -0.03
C ARG A 26 6.38 -13.82 0.97
N GLY A 27 5.09 -13.53 0.90
CA GLY A 27 4.06 -14.11 1.75
C GLY A 27 2.90 -14.64 0.93
N SER A 28 2.20 -15.65 1.47
CA SER A 28 0.95 -16.15 0.93
C SER A 28 -0.10 -16.11 2.03
N SER A 29 -1.31 -15.65 1.67
CA SER A 29 -2.45 -15.58 2.59
C SER A 29 -3.03 -16.97 2.96
N SER A 30 -2.67 -18.04 2.25
CA SER A 30 -3.32 -19.35 2.40
C SER A 30 -2.47 -20.44 3.07
N ARG A 31 -1.18 -20.53 2.77
CA ARG A 31 -0.26 -21.48 3.43
C ARG A 31 1.10 -20.81 3.60
N GLY A 32 1.42 -20.45 4.82
CA GLY A 32 2.65 -19.71 5.13
C GLY A 32 2.44 -18.27 5.57
N GLY A 33 1.19 -17.80 5.68
CA GLY A 33 0.86 -16.47 6.22
C GLY A 33 1.45 -16.29 7.64
N VAL A 34 1.37 -17.33 8.47
CA VAL A 34 1.97 -17.33 9.82
C VAL A 34 3.50 -17.26 9.77
N ALA A 35 4.15 -17.99 8.86
CA ALA A 35 5.61 -17.95 8.71
C ALA A 35 6.08 -16.60 8.15
N SER A 36 5.35 -16.04 7.17
CA SER A 36 5.61 -14.70 6.64
C SER A 36 5.38 -13.63 7.71
N LEU A 37 4.34 -13.79 8.52
CA LEU A 37 4.05 -12.91 9.65
C LEU A 37 5.18 -12.95 10.69
N ARG A 38 5.66 -14.14 11.07
CA ARG A 38 6.82 -14.30 11.98
C ARG A 38 8.07 -13.62 11.41
N LYS A 39 8.33 -13.80 10.12
CA LYS A 39 9.46 -13.14 9.46
C LYS A 39 9.29 -11.61 9.43
N LEU A 40 8.10 -11.11 9.21
CA LEU A 40 7.80 -9.69 9.31
C LEU A 40 7.93 -9.16 10.73
N MET A 41 7.53 -9.95 11.73
CA MET A 41 7.68 -9.58 13.14
C MET A 41 9.15 -9.50 13.57
N SER A 42 10.03 -10.32 13.03
CA SER A 42 11.47 -10.25 13.33
C SER A 42 12.18 -9.07 12.66
N VAL A 43 11.65 -8.58 11.53
CA VAL A 43 12.24 -7.50 10.73
C VAL A 43 11.50 -6.17 10.93
N GLY A 44 10.21 -6.22 11.27
CA GLY A 44 9.28 -5.09 11.17
C GLY A 44 9.51 -3.94 12.15
N LYS A 45 10.19 -4.16 13.27
CA LYS A 45 10.42 -3.08 14.25
C LYS A 45 11.44 -2.02 13.80
N GLN A 46 12.19 -2.29 12.74
CA GLN A 46 13.24 -1.41 12.24
C GLN A 46 13.03 -0.92 10.80
N MET A 47 11.92 -1.29 10.16
CA MET A 47 11.73 -1.03 8.73
C MET A 47 10.29 -0.62 8.41
N ASN A 48 10.13 0.30 7.45
CA ASN A 48 8.84 0.58 6.86
C ASN A 48 8.35 -0.62 6.03
N LEU A 49 7.12 -1.05 6.27
CA LEU A 49 6.46 -2.14 5.56
C LEU A 49 5.43 -1.58 4.59
N THR A 50 5.60 -1.88 3.31
CA THR A 50 4.62 -1.53 2.26
C THR A 50 3.88 -2.79 1.82
N MET A 51 2.56 -2.70 1.72
CA MET A 51 1.71 -3.81 1.27
C MET A 51 0.56 -3.31 0.39
N THR A 52 0.09 -4.17 -0.51
CA THR A 52 -1.15 -3.96 -1.24
C THR A 52 -2.32 -4.44 -0.40
N PRO A 53 -3.32 -3.58 -0.12
CA PRO A 53 -4.33 -3.86 0.89
C PRO A 53 -5.35 -4.91 0.48
N ASP A 54 -5.65 -5.03 -0.81
CA ASP A 54 -6.67 -5.96 -1.36
C ASP A 54 -6.22 -7.44 -1.29
N GLY A 55 -4.91 -7.66 -1.07
CA GLY A 55 -4.35 -9.01 -1.14
C GLY A 55 -4.30 -9.55 -2.58
N PRO A 56 -3.82 -10.80 -2.77
CA PRO A 56 -3.55 -11.35 -4.10
C PRO A 56 -4.79 -11.88 -4.85
N ARG A 57 -5.94 -11.93 -4.20
CA ARG A 57 -7.17 -12.50 -4.75
C ARG A 57 -8.32 -11.51 -4.83
N GLY A 58 -8.11 -10.31 -4.35
CA GLY A 58 -9.17 -9.33 -4.24
C GLY A 58 -10.27 -9.69 -3.25
N PRO A 59 -11.43 -9.08 -3.40
CA PRO A 59 -11.82 -8.21 -4.51
C PRO A 59 -11.13 -6.85 -4.50
N ARG A 60 -11.09 -6.23 -5.68
CA ARG A 60 -10.44 -4.94 -5.90
C ARG A 60 -10.96 -3.87 -4.95
N ARG A 61 -10.04 -3.06 -4.40
CA ARG A 61 -10.34 -1.94 -3.48
C ARG A 61 -11.07 -2.38 -2.20
N GLN A 62 -10.92 -3.63 -1.81
CA GLN A 62 -11.39 -4.09 -0.50
C GLN A 62 -10.21 -4.46 0.39
N LEU A 63 -10.12 -3.78 1.51
CA LEU A 63 -9.05 -3.99 2.47
C LEU A 63 -9.16 -5.38 3.11
N ALA A 64 -8.14 -6.20 2.95
CA ALA A 64 -8.06 -7.49 3.63
C ALA A 64 -7.73 -7.30 5.13
N PRO A 65 -8.31 -8.10 6.04
CA PRO A 65 -8.11 -7.93 7.49
C PRO A 65 -6.67 -8.19 7.95
N GLY A 66 -5.85 -8.81 7.11
CA GLY A 66 -4.47 -9.16 7.45
C GLY A 66 -3.57 -7.96 7.76
N CYS A 67 -3.78 -6.81 7.13
CA CYS A 67 -3.01 -5.59 7.41
C CYS A 67 -3.36 -5.00 8.79
N ILE A 68 -4.65 -5.05 9.19
CA ILE A 68 -5.11 -4.62 10.52
C ILE A 68 -4.55 -5.54 11.60
N TYR A 69 -4.66 -6.86 11.39
CA TYR A 69 -4.09 -7.85 12.30
C TYR A 69 -2.59 -7.65 12.48
N LEU A 70 -1.85 -7.40 11.39
CA LEU A 70 -0.41 -7.16 11.43
C LEU A 70 -0.06 -5.89 12.21
N ALA A 71 -0.76 -4.78 11.92
CA ALA A 71 -0.55 -3.51 12.62
C ALA A 71 -0.83 -3.63 14.13
N SER A 72 -1.94 -4.31 14.50
CA SER A 72 -2.28 -4.60 15.89
C SER A 72 -1.22 -5.45 16.60
N ARG A 73 -0.67 -6.46 15.92
CA ARG A 73 0.35 -7.34 16.51
C ARG A 73 1.72 -6.69 16.62
N LEU A 74 2.12 -5.90 15.62
CA LEU A 74 3.43 -5.22 15.60
C LEU A 74 3.42 -3.89 16.34
N GLN A 75 2.23 -3.36 16.66
CA GLN A 75 2.05 -2.02 17.25
C GLN A 75 2.74 -0.93 16.42
N ILE A 76 2.65 -1.04 15.09
CA ILE A 76 3.12 -0.05 14.15
C ILE A 76 1.94 0.73 13.56
N PRO A 77 2.07 2.05 13.37
CA PRO A 77 0.99 2.83 12.77
C PRO A 77 0.81 2.46 11.30
N LEU A 78 -0.43 2.50 10.82
CA LEU A 78 -0.77 2.43 9.41
C LEU A 78 -0.79 3.83 8.81
N VAL A 79 -0.32 3.93 7.55
CA VAL A 79 -0.44 5.14 6.73
C VAL A 79 -1.05 4.73 5.40
N CYS A 80 -2.23 5.28 5.09
CA CYS A 80 -2.90 5.04 3.83
C CYS A 80 -2.30 5.90 2.73
N LEU A 81 -2.03 5.28 1.57
CA LEU A 81 -1.52 5.96 0.39
C LEU A 81 -2.54 5.80 -0.74
N GLY A 82 -3.04 6.92 -1.27
CA GLY A 82 -3.87 6.96 -2.47
C GLY A 82 -3.04 7.41 -3.67
N PHE A 83 -3.26 6.79 -4.83
CA PHE A 83 -2.59 7.16 -6.08
C PHE A 83 -3.59 7.54 -7.16
N GLY A 84 -3.29 8.60 -7.90
CA GLY A 84 -4.03 9.03 -9.07
C GLY A 84 -3.09 9.26 -10.25
N TYR A 85 -3.57 8.94 -11.44
CA TYR A 85 -2.85 9.13 -12.70
C TYR A 85 -3.67 9.99 -13.64
N GLN A 86 -3.04 11.01 -14.21
CA GLN A 86 -3.69 11.83 -15.23
C GLN A 86 -4.03 11.00 -16.46
N SER A 87 -3.12 10.11 -16.87
CA SER A 87 -3.33 9.16 -17.96
C SER A 87 -2.64 7.83 -17.65
N CYS A 88 -3.38 6.73 -17.83
CA CYS A 88 -2.86 5.37 -17.59
C CYS A 88 -3.51 4.37 -18.55
N TRP A 89 -2.83 3.25 -18.77
CA TRP A 89 -3.43 2.03 -19.31
C TRP A 89 -4.01 1.23 -18.16
N ARG A 90 -5.17 0.64 -18.35
CA ARG A 90 -5.77 -0.29 -17.38
C ARG A 90 -5.85 -1.68 -17.97
N LEU A 91 -5.39 -2.66 -17.21
CA LEU A 91 -5.53 -4.07 -17.56
C LEU A 91 -6.93 -4.53 -17.15
N GLU A 92 -7.94 -4.23 -17.97
CA GLU A 92 -9.36 -4.46 -17.67
C GLU A 92 -9.69 -5.93 -17.36
N LYS A 93 -8.95 -6.87 -17.96
CA LYS A 93 -9.10 -8.31 -17.73
C LYS A 93 -8.49 -8.79 -16.40
N ALA A 94 -7.65 -7.99 -15.75
CA ALA A 94 -7.11 -8.31 -14.44
C ALA A 94 -8.14 -7.96 -13.35
N TRP A 95 -8.24 -8.80 -12.32
CA TRP A 95 -9.21 -8.62 -11.24
C TRP A 95 -9.04 -7.28 -10.50
N ASP A 96 -7.82 -6.78 -10.41
CA ASP A 96 -7.45 -5.52 -9.76
C ASP A 96 -7.50 -4.31 -10.70
N GLN A 97 -7.72 -4.54 -12.03
CA GLN A 97 -7.65 -3.52 -13.07
C GLN A 97 -6.37 -2.69 -12.95
N PHE A 98 -5.24 -3.38 -12.80
CA PHE A 98 -3.95 -2.76 -12.58
C PHE A 98 -3.70 -1.60 -13.55
N ALA A 99 -3.32 -0.45 -12.98
CA ALA A 99 -3.08 0.76 -13.73
C ALA A 99 -1.58 0.95 -13.99
N ILE A 100 -1.21 1.11 -15.25
CA ILE A 100 0.15 1.41 -15.69
C ILE A 100 0.17 2.87 -16.14
N PRO A 101 0.88 3.77 -15.45
CA PRO A 101 1.02 5.16 -15.88
C PRO A 101 1.60 5.24 -17.29
N LYS A 102 1.05 6.10 -18.14
CA LYS A 102 1.63 6.36 -19.46
C LYS A 102 2.94 7.16 -19.31
N PRO A 103 3.87 7.02 -20.25
CA PRO A 103 5.08 7.86 -20.26
C PRO A 103 4.71 9.36 -20.17
N PHE A 104 5.48 10.10 -19.38
CA PHE A 104 5.32 11.55 -19.16
C PHE A 104 3.97 11.97 -18.52
N THR A 105 3.18 11.04 -18.01
CA THR A 105 1.94 11.37 -17.27
C THR A 105 2.25 11.92 -15.89
N GLN A 106 1.38 12.80 -15.40
CA GLN A 106 1.45 13.25 -14.02
C GLN A 106 0.81 12.22 -13.09
N THR A 107 1.53 11.87 -12.03
CA THR A 107 1.05 11.02 -10.93
C THR A 107 0.88 11.88 -9.69
N ARG A 108 -0.21 11.68 -8.98
CA ARG A 108 -0.49 12.31 -7.69
C ARG A 108 -0.57 11.25 -6.61
N MET A 109 0.00 11.55 -5.46
CA MET A 109 -0.05 10.67 -4.29
C MET A 109 -0.61 11.45 -3.11
N MET A 110 -1.61 10.87 -2.47
CA MET A 110 -2.18 11.37 -1.23
C MET A 110 -1.70 10.50 -0.07
N VAL A 111 -1.16 11.15 0.96
CA VAL A 111 -0.68 10.49 2.17
C VAL A 111 -1.66 10.78 3.30
N GLY A 112 -2.18 9.74 3.93
CA GLY A 112 -3.05 9.85 5.09
C GLY A 112 -2.29 10.10 6.39
N SER A 113 -3.01 10.46 7.44
CA SER A 113 -2.47 10.53 8.80
C SER A 113 -2.14 9.13 9.33
N ARG A 114 -1.33 9.06 10.37
CA ARG A 114 -1.01 7.81 11.07
C ARG A 114 -2.25 7.29 11.80
N ILE A 115 -2.61 6.04 11.57
CA ILE A 115 -3.70 5.34 12.24
C ILE A 115 -3.08 4.30 13.17
N HIS A 116 -3.33 4.43 14.46
CA HIS A 116 -2.88 3.47 15.46
C HIS A 116 -3.95 2.42 15.69
N ILE A 117 -3.57 1.17 15.57
CA ILE A 117 -4.44 0.01 15.80
C ILE A 117 -4.12 -0.56 17.18
N PRO A 118 -5.10 -0.65 18.11
CA PRO A 118 -4.87 -1.22 19.44
C PRO A 118 -4.37 -2.65 19.39
N ALA A 119 -3.62 -3.05 20.40
CA ALA A 119 -3.21 -4.44 20.59
C ALA A 119 -4.39 -5.29 21.10
N GLY A 120 -4.31 -6.61 20.82
CA GLY A 120 -5.23 -7.57 21.45
C GLY A 120 -6.67 -7.53 20.95
N LEU A 121 -6.91 -6.95 19.76
CA LEU A 121 -8.23 -6.93 19.15
C LEU A 121 -8.75 -8.35 18.89
N ASP A 122 -10.00 -8.58 19.18
CA ASP A 122 -10.79 -9.72 18.76
C ASP A 122 -11.21 -9.61 17.28
N ARG A 123 -12.04 -10.52 16.81
CA ARG A 123 -12.49 -10.55 15.42
C ARG A 123 -13.30 -9.31 15.06
N ASP A 124 -14.18 -8.86 15.94
CA ASP A 124 -15.06 -7.72 15.71
C ASP A 124 -14.27 -6.41 15.73
N GLY A 125 -13.30 -6.28 16.64
CA GLY A 125 -12.38 -5.17 16.66
C GLY A 125 -11.51 -5.08 15.40
N ILE A 126 -11.02 -6.21 14.89
CA ILE A 126 -10.29 -6.25 13.61
C ILE A 126 -11.19 -5.79 12.46
N GLU A 127 -12.44 -6.24 12.42
CA GLU A 127 -13.39 -5.86 11.37
C GLU A 127 -13.76 -4.38 11.46
N HIS A 128 -13.99 -3.85 12.67
CA HIS A 128 -14.23 -2.43 12.87
C HIS A 128 -13.10 -1.57 12.32
N TYR A 129 -11.85 -1.85 12.70
CA TYR A 129 -10.70 -1.08 12.19
C TYR A 129 -10.46 -1.31 10.69
N ARG A 130 -10.83 -2.49 10.16
CA ARG A 130 -10.78 -2.73 8.72
C ARG A 130 -11.68 -1.75 7.98
N GLN A 131 -12.90 -1.53 8.45
CA GLN A 131 -13.83 -0.58 7.84
C GLN A 131 -13.31 0.86 7.94
N VAL A 132 -12.85 1.29 9.11
CA VAL A 132 -12.27 2.63 9.31
C VAL A 132 -11.10 2.89 8.35
N VAL A 133 -10.17 1.94 8.24
CA VAL A 133 -9.00 2.08 7.35
C VAL A 133 -9.41 2.02 5.88
N GLN A 134 -10.41 1.20 5.54
CA GLN A 134 -11.01 1.13 4.20
C GLN A 134 -11.52 2.49 3.74
N GLU A 135 -12.32 3.16 4.57
CA GLU A 135 -12.88 4.49 4.27
C GLU A 135 -11.78 5.53 4.05
N VAL A 136 -10.78 5.56 4.93
CA VAL A 136 -9.64 6.47 4.79
C VAL A 136 -8.87 6.20 3.49
N LEU A 137 -8.61 4.94 3.16
CA LEU A 137 -7.88 4.55 1.96
C LEU A 137 -8.65 4.94 0.69
N GLU A 138 -9.96 4.72 0.69
CA GLU A 138 -10.83 5.08 -0.41
C GLU A 138 -10.88 6.60 -0.61
N GLN A 139 -11.06 7.36 0.46
CA GLN A 139 -11.01 8.82 0.42
C GLN A 139 -9.69 9.33 -0.15
N LYS A 140 -8.54 8.81 0.31
CA LYS A 140 -7.23 9.24 -0.22
C LYS A 140 -7.06 8.88 -1.69
N THR A 141 -7.58 7.74 -2.12
CA THR A 141 -7.53 7.32 -3.52
C THR A 141 -8.39 8.24 -4.40
N GLN A 142 -9.62 8.53 -3.98
CA GLN A 142 -10.52 9.44 -4.70
C GLN A 142 -9.93 10.86 -4.81
N CYS A 143 -9.35 11.37 -3.71
CA CYS A 143 -8.67 12.67 -3.72
C CYS A 143 -7.49 12.69 -4.70
N ALA A 144 -6.65 11.64 -4.71
CA ALA A 144 -5.52 11.54 -5.62
C ALA A 144 -5.96 11.44 -7.09
N GLU A 145 -6.99 10.64 -7.36
CA GLU A 145 -7.57 10.50 -8.70
C GLU A 145 -8.18 11.81 -9.20
N HIS A 146 -8.93 12.52 -8.35
CA HIS A 146 -9.49 13.83 -8.67
C HIS A 146 -8.37 14.83 -8.99
N TRP A 147 -7.40 14.97 -8.10
CA TRP A 147 -6.26 15.87 -8.29
C TRP A 147 -5.48 15.56 -9.57
N ALA A 148 -5.23 14.30 -9.86
CA ALA A 148 -4.53 13.91 -11.08
C ALA A 148 -5.29 14.29 -12.35
N LYS A 149 -6.62 14.21 -12.33
CA LYS A 149 -7.47 14.55 -13.49
C LYS A 149 -7.67 16.05 -13.68
N THR A 150 -7.88 16.78 -12.60
CA THR A 150 -8.27 18.21 -12.66
C THR A 150 -7.09 19.15 -12.53
N GLY A 151 -5.95 18.69 -12.01
CA GLY A 151 -4.81 19.52 -11.63
C GLY A 151 -5.03 20.33 -10.34
N MET A 152 -6.23 20.24 -9.72
CA MET A 152 -6.56 20.97 -8.50
C MET A 152 -6.48 20.04 -7.29
N SER A 153 -5.69 20.43 -6.28
CA SER A 153 -5.72 19.81 -4.95
C SER A 153 -6.93 20.33 -4.16
N LEU A 154 -7.48 19.48 -3.30
CA LEU A 154 -8.53 19.94 -2.37
C LEU A 154 -7.93 20.92 -1.35
N GLU A 155 -8.73 21.91 -0.92
CA GLU A 155 -8.31 22.91 0.06
C GLU A 155 -7.78 22.27 1.35
N GLY A 156 -6.77 22.91 1.96
CA GLY A 156 -6.16 22.46 3.21
C GLY A 156 -5.10 21.35 3.08
N GLN A 157 -4.74 20.94 1.86
CA GLN A 157 -3.71 19.93 1.65
C GLN A 157 -2.37 20.58 1.36
N GLN A 158 -1.32 20.18 2.11
CA GLN A 158 0.05 20.58 1.81
C GLN A 158 0.57 19.80 0.59
N VAL A 159 0.95 20.54 -0.45
CA VAL A 159 1.58 19.96 -1.64
C VAL A 159 3.09 19.84 -1.38
N LEU A 160 3.57 18.62 -1.20
CA LEU A 160 5.00 18.35 -1.14
C LEU A 160 5.52 18.20 -2.58
N GLN A 161 6.39 19.10 -3.00
CA GLN A 161 7.11 18.95 -4.27
C GLN A 161 8.34 18.08 -4.05
N ALA A 162 8.55 17.08 -4.93
CA ALA A 162 9.79 16.33 -4.94
C ALA A 162 10.95 17.29 -5.30
N GLN A 163 11.93 17.43 -4.41
CA GLN A 163 13.12 18.17 -4.75
C GLN A 163 13.92 17.39 -5.81
N PRO A 164 14.29 18.01 -6.93
CA PRO A 164 15.14 17.36 -7.91
C PRO A 164 16.51 17.07 -7.27
N GLY A 165 16.92 15.83 -7.18
CA GLY A 165 18.23 15.39 -6.73
C GLY A 165 18.28 14.54 -5.45
N GLY A 166 17.16 14.14 -4.87
CA GLY A 166 17.10 13.47 -3.56
C GLY A 166 17.14 11.94 -3.50
N PHE A 167 17.60 11.23 -4.53
CA PHE A 167 17.90 9.79 -4.40
C PHE A 167 19.31 9.60 -3.82
N ARG A 168 19.48 9.79 -2.52
CA ARG A 168 20.66 9.25 -1.83
C ARG A 168 20.48 7.73 -1.74
N ARG A 169 21.34 6.99 -2.44
CA ARG A 169 21.52 5.55 -2.18
C ARG A 169 21.95 5.43 -0.72
N ALA A 170 21.14 4.74 0.08
CA ALA A 170 21.62 4.28 1.38
C ALA A 170 22.75 3.26 1.11
N ALA A 171 23.90 3.55 1.64
CA ALA A 171 25.07 2.67 1.62
C ALA A 171 24.81 1.42 2.45
#